data_f83107718196c6f0bc314e743cfbe8b4
#
_entry.id   f83107718196c6f0bc314e743cfbe8b4
#
_cell.length_a   1.000
_cell.length_b   1.000
_cell.length_c   1.000
_cell.angle_alpha   90.00
_cell.angle_beta   90.00
_cell.angle_gamma   90.00
#
_symmetry.space_group_name_H-M   'P 1'
#
loop_
_entity.id
_entity.type
_entity.pdbx_description
1 polymer ?
#
loop_
_entity_poly.entity_id
_entity_poly.type
_entity_poly.pdbx_seq_one_letter_code
_entity_poly.pdbx_strand_id
1 'polypeptide(L)'
;MKKVLFVLFAVLLAVLVSGCSDSSQKPASATDSAAKQETERSGVITVEKAEMRKGPGKEFDSQGLFTFGEKVRVIQPKGGWTEVEKEDRQKVWVNNKYLAEIVYGKDKYRPDAVIYQPRPAYAEKYDICPKKDLPLLATWRDNAKVTGKVKAGERAQVIEHKRVVRPKGTVNWQGKTVYVLTPEVGEFFLYFADGTVTCLTFNEKGIKMADEYMPGWKKAYETTAAGGKGDATWIRVKGTKGEGWFCVNDYDYNIFRSEKGTGMFLRRSGQ
;
A
#
# COMPACT_ATOMS: atom_id res chain seq x y z
N MET A 1 42.64 7.58 -44.48
CA MET A 1 42.12 7.50 -45.85
C MET A 1 40.95 6.50 -45.86
N LYS A 2 39.76 6.98 -46.01
CA LYS A 2 38.64 6.52 -46.80
C LYS A 2 37.39 7.31 -46.39
N LYS A 3 37.05 8.10 -47.36
CA LYS A 3 35.89 8.95 -47.57
C LYS A 3 34.68 8.06 -47.84
N VAL A 4 33.51 8.70 -47.84
CA VAL A 4 32.28 8.33 -48.55
C VAL A 4 31.11 8.26 -47.57
N LEU A 5 29.91 8.78 -47.73
CA LEU A 5 29.29 9.61 -48.78
C LEU A 5 27.92 10.07 -48.20
N PHE A 6 27.60 11.33 -48.34
CA PHE A 6 26.29 11.94 -48.12
C PHE A 6 25.33 11.54 -49.23
N VAL A 7 24.11 11.16 -48.91
CA VAL A 7 22.99 11.20 -49.85
C VAL A 7 21.81 11.92 -49.19
N LEU A 8 21.59 13.13 -49.69
CA LEU A 8 20.36 13.90 -49.53
C LEU A 8 19.30 13.30 -50.49
N PHE A 9 18.07 13.12 -49.98
CA PHE A 9 16.90 13.05 -50.85
C PHE A 9 15.79 13.97 -50.32
N ALA A 10 15.64 15.08 -51.01
CA ALA A 10 14.51 15.97 -50.90
C ALA A 10 13.49 15.60 -51.95
N VAL A 11 12.25 15.37 -51.55
CA VAL A 11 11.10 15.38 -52.50
C VAL A 11 10.00 16.23 -51.91
N LEU A 12 9.78 17.33 -52.57
CA LEU A 12 8.73 18.30 -52.41
C LEU A 12 7.57 17.88 -53.33
N LEU A 13 6.37 17.73 -52.80
CA LEU A 13 5.17 17.78 -53.65
C LEU A 13 4.02 18.44 -52.91
N ALA A 14 3.67 19.62 -53.35
CA ALA A 14 2.45 20.35 -52.98
C ALA A 14 1.30 19.93 -53.87
N VAL A 15 0.15 19.65 -53.30
CA VAL A 15 -1.13 19.65 -54.07
C VAL A 15 -2.18 20.38 -53.22
N LEU A 16 -2.57 21.54 -53.75
CA LEU A 16 -3.74 22.30 -53.34
C LEU A 16 -5.00 21.67 -53.99
N VAL A 17 -5.97 21.34 -53.18
CA VAL A 17 -7.37 21.20 -53.68
C VAL A 17 -8.28 21.84 -52.65
N SER A 18 -8.92 22.92 -53.11
CA SER A 18 -10.07 23.56 -52.45
C SER A 18 -11.32 22.72 -52.62
N GLY A 19 -12.09 22.54 -51.55
CA GLY A 19 -13.41 21.94 -51.60
C GLY A 19 -14.19 22.33 -50.35
N CYS A 20 -15.04 23.38 -50.49
CA CYS A 20 -16.09 23.70 -49.53
C CYS A 20 -17.18 22.61 -49.57
N SER A 21 -17.55 22.09 -48.43
CA SER A 21 -18.86 21.47 -48.18
C SER A 21 -19.24 21.64 -46.73
N ASP A 22 -20.27 22.45 -46.51
CA ASP A 22 -21.03 22.53 -45.27
C ASP A 22 -21.63 21.16 -44.95
N SER A 23 -21.35 20.67 -43.78
CA SER A 23 -22.22 19.69 -43.09
C SER A 23 -22.02 19.84 -41.58
N SER A 24 -23.09 20.28 -40.97
CA SER A 24 -23.34 20.34 -39.53
C SER A 24 -23.05 19.01 -38.87
N GLN A 25 -21.88 18.82 -38.31
CA GLN A 25 -21.58 17.73 -37.38
C GLN A 25 -21.70 18.24 -35.93
N LYS A 26 -22.74 17.72 -35.28
CA LYS A 26 -22.95 17.68 -33.86
C LYS A 26 -21.66 17.34 -33.15
N PRO A 27 -21.21 18.10 -32.09
CA PRO A 27 -20.00 17.76 -31.39
C PRO A 27 -20.15 16.39 -30.73
N ALA A 28 -19.36 15.44 -31.19
CA ALA A 28 -19.20 14.17 -30.53
C ALA A 28 -18.59 14.45 -29.14
N SER A 29 -19.34 14.04 -28.16
CA SER A 29 -18.92 13.95 -26.76
C SER A 29 -17.51 13.34 -26.70
N ALA A 30 -16.52 14.14 -26.35
CA ALA A 30 -15.21 13.68 -26.00
C ALA A 30 -15.38 12.83 -24.73
N THR A 31 -15.43 11.53 -24.92
CA THR A 31 -15.36 10.56 -23.84
C THR A 31 -13.98 10.71 -23.20
N ASP A 32 -13.98 11.35 -22.05
CA ASP A 32 -12.81 11.55 -21.19
C ASP A 32 -12.29 10.17 -20.77
N SER A 33 -11.51 9.57 -21.64
CA SER A 33 -10.64 8.43 -21.30
C SER A 33 -9.46 8.96 -20.51
N ALA A 34 -9.74 9.49 -19.34
CA ALA A 34 -8.72 9.57 -18.29
C ALA A 34 -8.31 8.14 -17.99
N ALA A 35 -7.35 7.62 -18.77
CA ALA A 35 -6.66 6.37 -18.46
C ALA A 35 -6.17 6.51 -17.01
N LYS A 36 -6.88 5.86 -16.09
CA LYS A 36 -6.56 5.76 -14.69
C LYS A 36 -5.18 5.12 -14.65
N GLN A 37 -4.17 5.97 -14.49
CA GLN A 37 -2.79 5.53 -14.37
C GLN A 37 -2.76 4.61 -13.14
N GLU A 38 -2.84 3.32 -13.38
CA GLU A 38 -2.79 2.31 -12.32
C GLU A 38 -1.44 2.49 -11.65
N THR A 39 -1.47 3.00 -10.43
CA THR A 39 -0.26 3.16 -9.61
C THR A 39 0.33 1.78 -9.44
N GLU A 40 1.51 1.56 -10.02
CA GLU A 40 2.20 0.29 -9.92
C GLU A 40 2.40 -0.05 -8.44
N ARG A 41 1.92 -1.22 -8.04
CA ARG A 41 2.03 -1.69 -6.67
C ARG A 41 2.94 -2.90 -6.65
N SER A 42 3.98 -2.81 -5.88
CA SER A 42 4.81 -3.96 -5.53
C SER A 42 4.56 -4.40 -4.11
N GLY A 43 5.00 -5.58 -3.77
CA GLY A 43 4.91 -6.13 -2.44
C GLY A 43 6.17 -6.88 -2.05
N VAL A 44 6.37 -7.04 -0.74
CA VAL A 44 7.45 -7.82 -0.16
C VAL A 44 6.90 -8.74 0.91
N ILE A 45 7.34 -9.98 0.89
CA ILE A 45 6.98 -10.97 1.91
C ILE A 45 7.76 -10.69 3.19
N THR A 46 7.05 -10.59 4.31
CA THR A 46 7.58 -10.14 5.61
C THR A 46 7.78 -11.26 6.63
N VAL A 47 7.63 -12.51 6.22
CA VAL A 47 7.78 -13.70 7.06
C VAL A 47 8.63 -14.76 6.37
N GLU A 48 9.27 -15.64 7.14
CA GLU A 48 10.14 -16.69 6.58
C GLU A 48 9.39 -17.67 5.67
N LYS A 49 8.12 -17.92 5.96
CA LYS A 49 7.27 -18.83 5.19
C LYS A 49 5.86 -18.28 5.11
N ALA A 50 5.41 -17.93 3.90
CA ALA A 50 4.02 -17.54 3.65
C ALA A 50 3.42 -18.47 2.59
N GLU A 51 2.26 -19.07 2.89
CA GLU A 51 1.61 -19.96 1.93
C GLU A 51 1.11 -19.21 0.72
N MET A 52 1.42 -19.75 -0.46
CA MET A 52 0.80 -19.40 -1.72
C MET A 52 -0.46 -20.23 -1.91
N ARG A 53 -1.57 -19.62 -2.32
CA ARG A 53 -2.85 -20.30 -2.54
C ARG A 53 -3.39 -20.03 -3.94
N LYS A 54 -4.22 -20.94 -4.46
CA LYS A 54 -4.93 -20.77 -5.75
C LYS A 54 -6.04 -19.72 -5.68
N GLY A 55 -6.53 -19.40 -4.47
CA GLY A 55 -7.63 -18.46 -4.27
C GLY A 55 -7.54 -17.74 -2.91
N PRO A 56 -8.46 -16.79 -2.65
CA PRO A 56 -8.42 -15.89 -1.51
C PRO A 56 -8.98 -16.54 -0.23
N GLY A 57 -8.40 -17.64 0.24
CA GLY A 57 -8.82 -18.35 1.44
C GLY A 57 -7.94 -19.53 1.79
N LYS A 58 -8.06 -20.02 3.00
CA LYS A 58 -7.35 -21.22 3.47
C LYS A 58 -7.90 -22.50 2.86
N GLU A 59 -9.12 -22.48 2.39
CA GLU A 59 -9.84 -23.57 1.73
C GLU A 59 -9.31 -23.86 0.32
N PHE A 60 -8.58 -22.94 -0.29
CA PHE A 60 -7.98 -23.15 -1.60
C PHE A 60 -6.65 -23.90 -1.49
N ASP A 61 -6.33 -24.67 -2.52
CA ASP A 61 -5.11 -25.49 -2.59
C ASP A 61 -3.84 -24.64 -2.41
N SER A 62 -2.86 -25.22 -1.69
CA SER A 62 -1.52 -24.66 -1.59
C SER A 62 -0.76 -24.80 -2.92
N GLN A 63 -0.05 -23.74 -3.29
CA GLN A 63 0.82 -23.65 -4.47
C GLN A 63 2.30 -23.60 -4.08
N GLY A 64 2.62 -23.80 -2.79
CA GLY A 64 3.96 -23.71 -2.25
C GLY A 64 4.10 -22.59 -1.20
N LEU A 65 5.32 -22.15 -1.01
CA LEU A 65 5.68 -21.17 0.01
C LEU A 65 6.50 -20.03 -0.60
N PHE A 66 6.16 -18.81 -0.20
CA PHE A 66 7.05 -17.66 -0.33
C PHE A 66 8.10 -17.67 0.77
N THR A 67 9.23 -17.04 0.50
CA THR A 67 10.30 -16.78 1.46
C THR A 67 10.37 -15.32 1.89
N PHE A 68 11.05 -15.05 3.01
CA PHE A 68 11.24 -13.69 3.51
C PHE A 68 11.98 -12.82 2.49
N GLY A 69 11.49 -11.60 2.27
CA GLY A 69 12.08 -10.63 1.35
C GLY A 69 11.74 -10.85 -0.12
N GLU A 70 11.01 -11.92 -0.45
CA GLU A 70 10.58 -12.19 -1.83
C GLU A 70 9.66 -11.09 -2.34
N LYS A 71 9.96 -10.59 -3.55
CA LYS A 71 9.24 -9.46 -4.17
C LYS A 71 8.16 -9.98 -5.08
N VAL A 72 7.03 -9.27 -5.10
CA VAL A 72 5.88 -9.63 -5.91
C VAL A 72 5.22 -8.37 -6.48
N ARG A 73 4.52 -8.50 -7.59
CA ARG A 73 3.62 -7.46 -8.09
C ARG A 73 2.23 -7.67 -7.50
N VAL A 74 1.69 -6.64 -6.88
CA VAL A 74 0.34 -6.67 -6.28
C VAL A 74 -0.69 -6.48 -7.38
N ILE A 75 -1.65 -7.41 -7.51
CA ILE A 75 -2.73 -7.35 -8.50
C ILE A 75 -4.00 -6.78 -7.85
N GLN A 76 -4.58 -7.52 -6.92
CA GLN A 76 -5.85 -7.10 -6.30
C GLN A 76 -6.04 -7.71 -4.91
N PRO A 77 -6.64 -6.97 -3.98
CA PRO A 77 -7.04 -7.50 -2.69
C PRO A 77 -8.44 -8.12 -2.77
N LYS A 78 -8.68 -9.17 -1.99
CA LYS A 78 -10.01 -9.74 -1.73
C LYS A 78 -10.07 -10.32 -0.31
N GLY A 79 -10.86 -9.67 0.54
CA GLY A 79 -10.94 -10.05 1.96
C GLY A 79 -9.58 -9.89 2.65
N GLY A 80 -9.16 -10.88 3.42
CA GLY A 80 -7.85 -10.92 4.10
C GLY A 80 -6.70 -11.44 3.22
N TRP A 81 -6.87 -11.48 1.90
CA TRP A 81 -5.92 -12.01 0.93
C TRP A 81 -5.65 -11.02 -0.19
N THR A 82 -4.47 -11.11 -0.78
CA THR A 82 -4.07 -10.33 -1.96
C THR A 82 -3.58 -11.26 -3.05
N GLU A 83 -4.10 -11.09 -4.26
CA GLU A 83 -3.55 -11.72 -5.45
C GLU A 83 -2.27 -11.00 -5.83
N VAL A 84 -1.23 -11.77 -6.03
CA VAL A 84 0.08 -11.26 -6.40
C VAL A 84 0.64 -12.05 -7.59
N GLU A 85 1.52 -11.42 -8.35
CA GLU A 85 2.26 -12.05 -9.43
C GLU A 85 3.73 -12.11 -9.04
N LYS A 86 4.29 -13.30 -9.12
CA LYS A 86 5.71 -13.59 -8.92
C LYS A 86 6.53 -13.15 -10.13
N GLU A 87 7.84 -13.17 -10.00
CA GLU A 87 8.79 -12.86 -11.09
C GLU A 87 8.61 -13.78 -12.30
N ASP A 88 8.29 -15.07 -12.07
CA ASP A 88 7.98 -16.07 -13.09
C ASP A 88 6.59 -15.93 -13.72
N ARG A 89 5.86 -14.83 -13.41
CA ARG A 89 4.49 -14.51 -13.83
C ARG A 89 3.40 -15.44 -13.28
N GLN A 90 3.72 -16.32 -12.35
CA GLN A 90 2.71 -17.10 -11.66
C GLN A 90 1.85 -16.17 -10.78
N LYS A 91 0.52 -16.28 -10.91
CA LYS A 91 -0.46 -15.57 -10.06
C LYS A 91 -0.91 -16.48 -8.94
N VAL A 92 -0.80 -15.97 -7.73
CA VAL A 92 -1.16 -16.70 -6.50
C VAL A 92 -1.74 -15.73 -5.48
N TRP A 93 -2.38 -16.27 -4.46
CA TRP A 93 -2.93 -15.52 -3.35
C TRP A 93 -2.06 -15.67 -2.10
N VAL A 94 -1.80 -14.56 -1.43
CA VAL A 94 -1.08 -14.50 -0.16
C VAL A 94 -1.94 -13.81 0.89
N ASN A 95 -1.84 -14.26 2.14
CA ASN A 95 -2.55 -13.60 3.23
C ASN A 95 -1.95 -12.22 3.52
N ASN A 96 -2.79 -11.20 3.66
CA ASN A 96 -2.39 -9.79 3.85
C ASN A 96 -1.44 -9.57 5.03
N LYS A 97 -1.52 -10.39 6.07
CA LYS A 97 -0.63 -10.31 7.24
C LYS A 97 0.84 -10.66 6.95
N TYR A 98 1.12 -11.24 5.80
CA TYR A 98 2.44 -11.66 5.37
C TYR A 98 3.04 -10.77 4.27
N LEU A 99 2.30 -9.74 3.85
CA LEU A 99 2.63 -8.88 2.73
C LEU A 99 2.74 -7.42 3.19
N ALA A 100 3.86 -6.78 2.89
CA ALA A 100 3.96 -5.33 2.88
C ALA A 100 3.77 -4.83 1.44
N GLU A 101 2.70 -4.08 1.19
CA GLU A 101 2.44 -3.46 -0.11
C GLU A 101 3.20 -2.14 -0.19
N ILE A 102 3.85 -1.88 -1.32
CA ILE A 102 4.60 -0.67 -1.60
C ILE A 102 3.85 0.10 -2.68
N VAL A 103 3.47 1.32 -2.35
CA VAL A 103 2.80 2.24 -3.27
C VAL A 103 3.82 3.26 -3.74
N TYR A 104 4.04 3.32 -5.04
CA TYR A 104 4.85 4.34 -5.68
C TYR A 104 3.95 5.45 -6.22
N GLY A 105 4.41 6.70 -6.10
CA GLY A 105 3.74 7.86 -6.65
C GLY A 105 4.17 8.16 -8.07
N LYS A 106 4.28 9.46 -8.37
CA LYS A 106 4.80 9.92 -9.66
C LYS A 106 6.26 9.56 -9.88
N ASP A 107 7.02 9.53 -8.80
CA ASP A 107 8.41 9.09 -8.81
C ASP A 107 8.47 7.59 -8.52
N LYS A 108 8.79 6.80 -9.54
CA LYS A 108 8.93 5.34 -9.44
C LYS A 108 10.07 4.87 -8.53
N TYR A 109 10.97 5.76 -8.14
CA TYR A 109 12.10 5.44 -7.25
C TYR A 109 11.83 5.78 -5.80
N ARG A 110 10.76 6.52 -5.53
CA ARG A 110 10.36 6.92 -4.18
C ARG A 110 9.07 6.26 -3.78
N PRO A 111 9.04 5.47 -2.68
CA PRO A 111 7.79 4.99 -2.14
C PRO A 111 6.97 6.15 -1.58
N ASP A 112 5.70 6.25 -1.95
CA ASP A 112 4.76 7.18 -1.31
C ASP A 112 4.27 6.65 0.03
N ALA A 113 4.07 5.33 0.10
CA ALA A 113 3.64 4.66 1.31
C ALA A 113 3.99 3.16 1.28
N VAL A 114 4.15 2.60 2.45
CA VAL A 114 4.13 1.16 2.69
C VAL A 114 2.89 0.82 3.49
N ILE A 115 2.13 -0.16 3.02
CA ILE A 115 0.90 -0.61 3.63
C ILE A 115 1.09 -2.05 4.06
N TYR A 116 0.84 -2.33 5.32
CA TYR A 116 0.94 -3.68 5.86
C TYR A 116 -0.14 -3.93 6.90
N GLN A 117 -0.40 -5.19 7.16
CA GLN A 117 -1.23 -5.59 8.27
C GLN A 117 -0.33 -5.79 9.50
N PRO A 118 -0.48 -4.97 10.57
CA PRO A 118 0.31 -5.16 11.78
C PRO A 118 0.16 -6.58 12.29
N ARG A 119 1.26 -7.22 12.69
CA ARG A 119 1.17 -8.47 13.42
C ARG A 119 0.53 -8.18 14.74
N PRO A 120 -0.42 -8.99 15.15
CA PRO A 120 -1.26 -8.61 16.24
C PRO A 120 -0.57 -8.80 17.60
N ALA A 121 -0.19 -7.70 18.26
CA ALA A 121 -0.56 -7.62 19.66
C ALA A 121 -2.12 -7.61 19.78
N TYR A 122 -2.83 -7.49 18.65
CA TYR A 122 -4.26 -7.30 18.51
C TYR A 122 -4.93 -8.33 17.58
N ALA A 123 -4.31 -9.53 17.38
CA ALA A 123 -4.88 -10.61 16.56
C ALA A 123 -6.17 -11.20 17.13
N GLU A 124 -6.46 -10.88 18.35
CA GLU A 124 -7.72 -11.26 18.96
C GLU A 124 -8.83 -10.38 18.36
N LYS A 125 -9.93 -11.03 18.02
CA LYS A 125 -11.16 -10.35 17.62
C LYS A 125 -11.55 -9.39 18.73
N TYR A 126 -11.50 -8.10 18.47
CA TYR A 126 -11.98 -7.10 19.41
C TYR A 126 -13.06 -6.25 18.77
N ASP A 127 -13.85 -5.62 19.63
CA ASP A 127 -14.93 -4.76 19.20
C ASP A 127 -14.55 -3.30 19.38
N ILE A 128 -15.12 -2.44 18.55
CA ILE A 128 -15.17 -1.02 18.81
C ILE A 128 -16.56 -0.62 19.30
N CYS A 129 -16.61 0.43 20.12
CA CYS A 129 -17.85 1.03 20.57
C CYS A 129 -17.71 2.56 20.42
N PRO A 130 -18.24 3.17 19.35
CA PRO A 130 -18.15 4.60 19.14
C PRO A 130 -19.10 5.36 20.06
N LYS A 131 -18.64 6.50 20.62
CA LYS A 131 -19.47 7.39 21.43
C LYS A 131 -20.37 8.32 20.60
N LYS A 132 -20.10 8.44 19.31
CA LYS A 132 -20.90 9.14 18.29
C LYS A 132 -21.01 8.27 17.05
N ASP A 133 -21.94 8.56 16.17
CA ASP A 133 -22.06 7.87 14.88
C ASP A 133 -20.72 7.90 14.14
N LEU A 134 -20.21 6.72 13.78
CA LEU A 134 -18.94 6.51 13.10
C LEU A 134 -19.20 6.23 11.62
N PRO A 135 -18.86 7.14 10.69
CA PRO A 135 -19.01 6.89 9.27
C PRO A 135 -18.04 5.80 8.81
N LEU A 136 -18.53 4.91 7.95
CA LEU A 136 -17.74 3.85 7.36
C LEU A 136 -17.47 4.15 5.88
N LEU A 137 -16.22 4.05 5.48
CA LEU A 137 -15.75 4.33 4.13
C LEU A 137 -15.65 3.04 3.31
N ALA A 138 -15.87 3.13 2.02
CA ALA A 138 -15.76 2.01 1.08
C ALA A 138 -14.34 1.40 1.04
N THR A 139 -13.33 2.24 1.24
CA THR A 139 -11.92 1.86 1.22
C THR A 139 -11.13 2.63 2.29
N TRP A 140 -9.92 2.20 2.57
CA TRP A 140 -8.99 2.83 3.51
C TRP A 140 -8.30 4.09 2.92
N ARG A 141 -9.07 5.03 2.41
CA ARG A 141 -8.58 6.31 1.86
C ARG A 141 -9.44 7.45 2.38
N ASP A 142 -8.82 8.60 2.69
CA ASP A 142 -9.48 9.76 3.30
C ASP A 142 -10.67 10.30 2.49
N ASN A 143 -10.59 10.21 1.16
CA ASN A 143 -11.62 10.69 0.23
C ASN A 143 -12.55 9.60 -0.28
N ALA A 144 -12.57 8.43 0.36
CA ALA A 144 -13.44 7.34 -0.06
C ALA A 144 -14.91 7.67 0.26
N LYS A 145 -15.81 7.12 -0.58
CA LYS A 145 -17.26 7.29 -0.38
C LYS A 145 -17.69 6.67 0.94
N VAL A 146 -18.52 7.37 1.70
CA VAL A 146 -19.20 6.81 2.87
C VAL A 146 -20.24 5.78 2.41
N THR A 147 -20.13 4.55 2.90
CA THR A 147 -21.00 3.41 2.56
C THR A 147 -21.96 3.01 3.67
N GLY A 148 -21.69 3.47 4.90
CA GLY A 148 -22.50 3.13 6.05
C GLY A 148 -22.03 3.86 7.30
N LYS A 149 -22.55 3.42 8.45
CA LYS A 149 -22.11 3.91 9.74
C LYS A 149 -22.32 2.87 10.85
N VAL A 150 -21.50 2.93 11.88
CA VAL A 150 -21.77 2.32 13.17
C VAL A 150 -22.42 3.39 14.06
N LYS A 151 -23.57 3.08 14.65
CA LYS A 151 -24.25 4.04 15.53
C LYS A 151 -23.51 4.20 16.86
N ALA A 152 -23.71 5.37 17.49
CA ALA A 152 -23.22 5.60 18.84
C ALA A 152 -23.71 4.49 19.80
N GLY A 153 -22.78 3.96 20.60
CA GLY A 153 -23.06 2.87 21.54
C GLY A 153 -23.19 1.47 20.90
N GLU A 154 -23.25 1.34 19.58
CA GLU A 154 -23.26 0.07 18.88
C GLU A 154 -21.87 -0.57 18.92
N ARG A 155 -21.81 -1.89 19.16
CA ARG A 155 -20.56 -2.65 19.03
C ARG A 155 -20.40 -3.14 17.61
N ALA A 156 -19.22 -2.92 17.05
CA ALA A 156 -18.86 -3.44 15.74
C ALA A 156 -17.55 -4.22 15.83
N GLN A 157 -17.53 -5.40 15.22
CA GLN A 157 -16.37 -6.30 15.22
C GLN A 157 -15.30 -5.77 14.29
N VAL A 158 -14.07 -5.70 14.75
CA VAL A 158 -12.91 -5.44 13.92
C VAL A 158 -12.55 -6.70 13.14
N ILE A 159 -12.43 -6.55 11.81
CA ILE A 159 -12.18 -7.67 10.89
C ILE A 159 -10.88 -7.52 10.11
N GLU A 160 -10.33 -6.30 10.00
CA GLU A 160 -9.08 -6.06 9.29
C GLU A 160 -8.39 -4.79 9.83
N HIS A 161 -7.06 -4.82 9.84
CA HIS A 161 -6.21 -3.68 10.15
C HIS A 161 -5.30 -3.36 8.98
N LYS A 162 -5.04 -2.07 8.73
CA LYS A 162 -3.99 -1.62 7.84
C LYS A 162 -3.20 -0.49 8.48
N ARG A 163 -1.90 -0.62 8.50
CA ARG A 163 -0.98 0.46 8.83
C ARG A 163 -0.46 1.05 7.53
N VAL A 164 -0.54 2.34 7.40
CA VAL A 164 0.05 3.10 6.28
C VAL A 164 1.20 3.91 6.85
N VAL A 165 2.40 3.63 6.40
CA VAL A 165 3.63 4.32 6.82
C VAL A 165 4.21 5.05 5.62
N ARG A 166 4.59 6.32 5.82
CA ARG A 166 5.20 7.15 4.78
C ARG A 166 6.67 7.40 5.08
N PRO A 167 7.57 7.42 4.07
CA PRO A 167 8.98 7.72 4.28
C PRO A 167 9.15 9.15 4.80
N LYS A 168 9.97 9.31 5.84
CA LYS A 168 10.20 10.59 6.52
C LYS A 168 11.66 11.01 6.59
N GLY A 169 12.54 10.06 6.39
CA GLY A 169 13.96 10.28 6.41
C GLY A 169 14.64 9.63 5.23
N THR A 170 15.79 10.19 4.89
CA THR A 170 16.67 9.67 3.84
C THR A 170 18.09 9.56 4.36
N VAL A 171 18.81 8.60 3.83
CA VAL A 171 20.25 8.45 4.01
C VAL A 171 20.89 8.55 2.64
N ASN A 172 21.99 9.30 2.53
CA ASN A 172 22.82 9.22 1.33
C ASN A 172 23.84 8.09 1.51
N TRP A 173 23.75 7.10 0.63
CA TRP A 173 24.67 5.97 0.62
C TRP A 173 25.24 5.76 -0.77
N GLN A 174 26.57 5.89 -0.88
CA GLN A 174 27.29 5.77 -2.16
C GLN A 174 26.69 6.64 -3.28
N GLY A 175 26.31 7.90 -2.95
CA GLY A 175 25.70 8.81 -3.89
C GLY A 175 24.21 8.57 -4.20
N LYS A 176 23.61 7.55 -3.57
CA LYS A 176 22.20 7.21 -3.75
C LYS A 176 21.36 7.68 -2.58
N THR A 177 20.16 8.15 -2.85
CA THR A 177 19.17 8.43 -1.82
C THR A 177 18.50 7.15 -1.38
N VAL A 178 18.60 6.81 -0.11
CA VAL A 178 17.99 5.63 0.50
C VAL A 178 16.90 6.06 1.46
N TYR A 179 15.71 5.47 1.33
CA TYR A 179 14.60 5.63 2.26
C TYR A 179 14.54 4.40 3.17
N VAL A 180 14.53 4.62 4.47
CA VAL A 180 14.41 3.55 5.47
C VAL A 180 13.05 3.65 6.14
N LEU A 181 12.27 2.56 6.08
CA LEU A 181 10.97 2.44 6.73
C LEU A 181 10.96 1.24 7.65
N THR A 182 10.38 1.44 8.82
CA THR A 182 10.10 0.35 9.74
C THR A 182 8.62 0.33 10.05
N PRO A 183 7.90 -0.67 9.52
CA PRO A 183 6.48 -0.81 9.76
C PRO A 183 6.14 -1.00 11.22
N GLU A 184 6.90 -1.83 11.93
CA GLU A 184 6.78 -2.01 13.38
C GLU A 184 8.15 -2.20 14.02
N VAL A 185 8.32 -1.64 15.22
CA VAL A 185 9.56 -1.75 15.96
C VAL A 185 9.81 -3.21 16.31
N GLY A 186 10.96 -3.72 15.90
CA GLY A 186 11.44 -5.05 16.26
C GLY A 186 11.08 -6.18 15.30
N GLU A 187 10.30 -5.96 14.26
CA GLU A 187 9.93 -7.02 13.33
C GLU A 187 10.80 -7.07 12.07
N PHE A 188 10.71 -6.07 11.24
CA PHE A 188 11.51 -5.94 10.02
C PHE A 188 11.64 -4.47 9.64
N PHE A 189 12.55 -4.17 8.74
CA PHE A 189 12.63 -2.86 8.11
C PHE A 189 12.88 -3.00 6.61
N LEU A 190 12.41 -1.99 5.88
CA LEU A 190 12.53 -1.89 4.44
C LEU A 190 13.45 -0.72 4.11
N TYR A 191 14.32 -0.89 3.15
CA TYR A 191 15.01 0.22 2.53
C TYR A 191 14.86 0.21 1.02
N PHE A 192 14.87 1.40 0.45
CA PHE A 192 14.60 1.64 -0.96
C PHE A 192 15.77 2.43 -1.54
N ALA A 193 16.34 1.93 -2.63
CA ALA A 193 17.38 2.61 -3.39
C ALA A 193 17.16 2.33 -4.88
N ASP A 194 17.19 3.37 -5.72
CA ASP A 194 17.06 3.27 -7.17
C ASP A 194 15.87 2.38 -7.64
N GLY A 195 14.72 2.55 -7.01
CA GLY A 195 13.53 1.74 -7.32
C GLY A 195 13.59 0.29 -6.79
N THR A 196 14.67 -0.08 -6.12
CA THR A 196 14.81 -1.41 -5.51
C THR A 196 14.42 -1.35 -4.05
N VAL A 197 13.60 -2.31 -3.60
CA VAL A 197 13.28 -2.52 -2.20
C VAL A 197 14.04 -3.72 -1.66
N THR A 198 14.60 -3.58 -0.46
CA THR A 198 15.19 -4.68 0.29
C THR A 198 14.54 -4.77 1.66
N CYS A 199 14.13 -5.98 2.03
CA CYS A 199 13.56 -6.28 3.33
C CYS A 199 14.62 -6.96 4.21
N LEU A 200 14.84 -6.42 5.40
CA LEU A 200 15.75 -6.97 6.39
C LEU A 200 15.00 -7.30 7.68
N THR A 201 15.37 -8.41 8.33
CA THR A 201 14.86 -8.73 9.66
C THR A 201 15.43 -7.75 10.68
N PHE A 202 14.62 -7.32 11.64
CA PHE A 202 15.06 -6.46 12.73
C PHE A 202 15.71 -7.29 13.87
N ASN A 203 16.79 -8.00 13.52
CA ASN A 203 17.60 -8.81 14.42
C ASN A 203 19.08 -8.46 14.27
N GLU A 204 19.94 -9.09 15.06
CA GLU A 204 21.38 -8.81 15.04
C GLU A 204 22.01 -8.91 13.65
N LYS A 205 21.63 -9.92 12.86
CA LYS A 205 22.13 -10.10 11.49
C LYS A 205 21.70 -8.98 10.56
N GLY A 206 20.41 -8.64 10.57
CA GLY A 206 19.87 -7.57 9.73
C GLY A 206 20.41 -6.20 10.14
N ILE A 207 20.59 -5.94 11.46
CA ILE A 207 21.20 -4.72 11.96
C ILE A 207 22.67 -4.61 11.50
N LYS A 208 23.46 -5.69 11.60
CA LYS A 208 24.84 -5.70 11.10
C LYS A 208 24.90 -5.42 9.60
N MET A 209 24.02 -6.04 8.81
CA MET A 209 23.93 -5.75 7.38
C MET A 209 23.61 -4.27 7.13
N ALA A 210 22.65 -3.69 7.85
CA ALA A 210 22.31 -2.29 7.70
C ALA A 210 23.46 -1.35 8.15
N ASP A 211 24.16 -1.66 9.22
CA ASP A 211 25.34 -0.88 9.68
C ASP A 211 26.47 -0.90 8.64
N GLU A 212 26.67 -2.06 7.97
CA GLU A 212 27.70 -2.22 6.95
C GLU A 212 27.33 -1.54 5.64
N TYR A 213 26.11 -1.75 5.15
CA TYR A 213 25.69 -1.31 3.81
C TYR A 213 25.03 0.07 3.78
N MET A 214 24.56 0.58 4.91
CA MET A 214 23.86 1.87 4.99
C MET A 214 24.26 2.66 6.25
N PRO A 215 25.50 3.16 6.36
CA PRO A 215 25.88 3.99 7.49
C PRO A 215 24.92 5.18 7.65
N GLY A 216 24.44 5.39 8.87
CA GLY A 216 23.45 6.45 9.17
C GLY A 216 21.98 6.04 9.06
N TRP A 217 21.67 4.79 8.72
CA TRP A 217 20.29 4.29 8.65
C TRP A 217 19.49 4.47 9.96
N LYS A 218 20.17 4.42 11.12
CA LYS A 218 19.53 4.59 12.44
C LYS A 218 18.83 5.94 12.57
N LYS A 219 19.42 7.02 12.03
CA LYS A 219 18.80 8.35 12.04
C LYS A 219 17.51 8.37 11.20
N ALA A 220 17.56 7.77 10.02
CA ALA A 220 16.37 7.66 9.17
C ALA A 220 15.32 6.74 9.80
N TYR A 221 15.73 5.66 10.45
CA TYR A 221 14.87 4.77 11.21
C TYR A 221 14.15 5.50 12.33
N GLU A 222 14.86 6.23 13.20
CA GLU A 222 14.28 6.99 14.30
C GLU A 222 13.24 7.99 13.81
N THR A 223 13.56 8.72 12.74
CA THR A 223 12.61 9.67 12.12
C THR A 223 11.35 8.97 11.61
N THR A 224 11.49 7.77 11.04
CA THR A 224 10.36 6.98 10.51
C THR A 224 9.55 6.34 11.64
N ALA A 225 10.22 5.77 12.64
CA ALA A 225 9.59 5.09 13.78
C ALA A 225 8.84 6.05 14.72
N ALA A 226 9.26 7.30 14.78
CA ALA A 226 8.62 8.33 15.63
C ALA A 226 7.17 8.66 15.23
N GLY A 227 6.58 7.94 14.28
CA GLY A 227 5.18 8.11 13.88
C GLY A 227 4.94 9.50 13.30
N GLY A 228 5.57 9.83 12.21
CA GLY A 228 5.50 11.18 11.72
C GLY A 228 4.17 11.51 11.03
N LYS A 229 4.04 12.75 10.65
CA LYS A 229 2.88 13.32 9.97
C LYS A 229 2.58 12.55 8.69
N GLY A 230 1.37 12.01 8.59
CA GLY A 230 0.90 11.25 7.42
C GLY A 230 0.86 9.73 7.60
N ASP A 231 1.35 9.17 8.74
CA ASP A 231 1.08 7.78 9.07
C ASP A 231 -0.37 7.63 9.53
N ALA A 232 -0.98 6.52 9.14
CA ALA A 232 -2.37 6.27 9.46
C ALA A 232 -2.60 4.79 9.83
N THR A 233 -3.47 4.58 10.80
CA THR A 233 -4.00 3.26 11.14
C THR A 233 -5.45 3.19 10.71
N TRP A 234 -5.73 2.27 9.80
CA TRP A 234 -7.05 2.02 9.27
C TRP A 234 -7.61 0.71 9.80
N ILE A 235 -8.86 0.74 10.21
CA ILE A 235 -9.57 -0.43 10.71
C ILE A 235 -10.83 -0.64 9.89
N ARG A 236 -11.05 -1.89 9.47
CA ARG A 236 -12.30 -2.33 8.87
C ARG A 236 -13.13 -3.01 9.93
N VAL A 237 -14.37 -2.61 10.03
CA VAL A 237 -15.30 -3.14 11.00
C VAL A 237 -16.57 -3.66 10.35
N LYS A 238 -17.18 -4.63 11.01
CA LYS A 238 -18.49 -5.15 10.67
C LYS A 238 -19.46 -4.82 11.79
N GLY A 239 -20.39 -3.90 11.51
CA GLY A 239 -21.54 -3.59 12.37
C GLY A 239 -22.80 -4.32 11.92
N THR A 240 -23.90 -4.04 12.57
CA THR A 240 -25.21 -4.65 12.26
C THR A 240 -25.75 -4.25 10.90
N LYS A 241 -25.38 -3.08 10.39
CA LYS A 241 -25.89 -2.47 9.15
C LYS A 241 -24.86 -2.38 8.04
N GLY A 242 -23.80 -3.17 8.09
CA GLY A 242 -22.79 -3.21 7.05
C GLY A 242 -21.38 -3.22 7.58
N GLU A 243 -20.43 -3.09 6.66
CA GLU A 243 -19.01 -3.05 6.96
C GLU A 243 -18.32 -1.91 6.21
N GLY A 244 -17.17 -1.48 6.73
CA GLY A 244 -16.37 -0.44 6.09
C GLY A 244 -15.18 -0.03 6.92
N TRP A 245 -14.44 0.93 6.39
CA TRP A 245 -13.18 1.40 6.93
C TRP A 245 -13.34 2.73 7.66
N PHE A 246 -12.51 2.97 8.67
CA PHE A 246 -12.29 4.28 9.26
C PHE A 246 -10.82 4.44 9.68
N CYS A 247 -10.33 5.67 9.75
CA CYS A 247 -9.00 6.00 10.23
C CYS A 247 -9.04 6.17 11.75
N VAL A 248 -8.26 5.36 12.47
CA VAL A 248 -8.21 5.45 13.95
C VAL A 248 -7.57 6.74 14.43
N ASN A 249 -6.66 7.30 13.64
CA ASN A 249 -5.95 8.54 13.99
C ASN A 249 -6.89 9.75 14.16
N ASP A 250 -8.10 9.67 13.58
CA ASP A 250 -9.13 10.73 13.70
C ASP A 250 -9.92 10.65 15.02
N TYR A 251 -9.60 9.68 15.88
CA TYR A 251 -10.34 9.38 17.09
C TYR A 251 -9.43 9.16 18.29
N ASP A 252 -9.83 9.75 19.42
CA ASP A 252 -9.32 9.35 20.72
C ASP A 252 -9.97 8.03 21.14
N TYR A 253 -9.21 7.13 21.75
CA TYR A 253 -9.74 5.83 22.14
C TYR A 253 -9.27 5.40 23.52
N ASN A 254 -10.13 4.63 24.20
CA ASN A 254 -9.81 3.91 25.43
C ASN A 254 -10.11 2.45 25.25
N ILE A 255 -9.21 1.59 25.71
CA ILE A 255 -9.42 0.14 25.72
C ILE A 255 -10.42 -0.19 26.83
N PHE A 256 -11.46 -0.97 26.50
CA PHE A 256 -12.34 -1.56 27.49
C PHE A 256 -12.14 -3.06 27.57
N ARG A 257 -12.27 -3.61 28.78
CA ARG A 257 -12.30 -5.05 29.02
C ARG A 257 -13.65 -5.39 29.61
N SER A 258 -14.28 -6.43 29.10
CA SER A 258 -15.54 -6.96 29.60
C SER A 258 -15.49 -8.48 29.57
N GLU A 259 -16.44 -9.15 30.22
CA GLU A 259 -16.61 -10.60 30.12
C GLU A 259 -16.76 -11.11 28.67
N LYS A 260 -17.16 -10.21 27.75
CA LYS A 260 -17.31 -10.49 26.31
C LYS A 260 -16.07 -10.17 25.48
N GLY A 261 -14.95 -9.82 26.12
CA GLY A 261 -13.69 -9.54 25.45
C GLY A 261 -13.13 -8.13 25.66
N THR A 262 -12.04 -7.86 24.96
CA THR A 262 -11.37 -6.55 24.92
C THR A 262 -11.87 -5.74 23.74
N GLY A 263 -11.98 -4.43 23.89
CA GLY A 263 -12.38 -3.56 22.80
C GLY A 263 -11.95 -2.12 23.00
N MET A 264 -12.34 -1.23 22.08
CA MET A 264 -12.02 0.18 22.12
C MET A 264 -13.28 1.05 22.13
N PHE A 265 -13.33 2.02 23.06
CA PHE A 265 -14.24 3.16 22.94
C PHE A 265 -13.58 4.24 22.09
N LEU A 266 -14.31 4.71 21.08
CA LEU A 266 -13.86 5.75 20.18
C LEU A 266 -14.57 7.08 20.45
N ARG A 267 -13.81 8.16 20.50
CA ARG A 267 -14.30 9.53 20.53
C ARG A 267 -13.59 10.30 19.43
N ARG A 268 -14.29 11.15 18.68
CA ARG A 268 -13.63 11.97 17.66
C ARG A 268 -12.68 12.97 18.32
N SER A 269 -11.44 13.04 17.84
CA SER A 269 -10.42 13.94 18.36
C SER A 269 -10.86 15.42 18.21
N GLY A 270 -10.62 16.21 19.23
CA GLY A 270 -10.91 17.66 19.17
C GLY A 270 -12.39 18.06 19.41
N GLN A 271 -13.18 17.19 20.07
CA GLN A 271 -14.56 17.51 20.49
C GLN A 271 -14.73 17.49 21.99
#